data_fdcc47fd34415b94d8b3fa7984bfb8c2
#
_entry.id   fdcc47fd34415b94d8b3fa7984bfb8c2
#
_cell.length_a   1.000
_cell.length_b   1.000
_cell.length_c   1.000
_cell.angle_alpha   90.00
_cell.angle_beta   90.00
_cell.angle_gamma   90.00
#
_symmetry.space_group_name_H-M   'P 1'
#
loop_
_entity.id
_entity.type
_entity.pdbx_description
1 polymer ?
#
loop_
_entity_poly.entity_id
_entity_poly.type
_entity_poly.pdbx_seq_one_letter_code
_entity_poly.pdbx_strand_id
1 'polypeptide(L)'
;MGTYIHFTEEQKQRANSVDLVDFLERQGEKLLRSGREKRLASDRSITIRGNRWYDHETREGGLAIDFLQNFYGLSFPDAVTRLLSGEQGEIIYKKADIKEQEERKSFVLPEKHSDMRRVFAYMIKQRCIDRDIISFFAKNKMLYESCELSKDKTKEYHNAVFVGFDENGTPRHAHKQGIYTKGKKFKGNIESSDPCYSFNYIGKSNKLYIFEAPIDMLSFITMYQRDWQQDSYVSLCGVSEQAMLKMLEINPRLNHAILCLDHDKAGIETSEKFYDILTAKKIRCDKFKPQYKDWNEDLKASFNLPAIPAEKHPQYTLRDKICSEIYELTSEFNNKDNSLSKLNNLFYKCKTSTVEQIVEILKQLSAFSLLLAEREYKQMGGRQDIDTLQQRLYYGFKAYENRSRLNSRLDTIGQELLKISKYQGILSEAGKTNIAKIYESIAQHSLKAIILIELQEQKQKQKQIKEITMQ
;
A
#
# COMPACT_ATOMS: atom_id res chain seq x y z
N MET A 1 12.86 -11.50 19.34
CA MET A 1 11.79 -12.37 19.88
C MET A 1 10.50 -11.59 19.78
N GLY A 2 9.54 -12.05 18.97
CA GLY A 2 8.24 -11.38 18.85
C GLY A 2 7.29 -11.94 19.90
N THR A 3 6.70 -11.08 20.70
CA THR A 3 5.57 -11.44 21.58
C THR A 3 4.29 -11.47 20.76
N TYR A 4 3.50 -12.50 20.92
CA TYR A 4 2.22 -12.69 20.26
C TYR A 4 1.14 -12.89 21.33
N ILE A 5 0.03 -12.18 21.22
CA ILE A 5 -1.14 -12.34 22.10
C ILE A 5 -2.05 -13.38 21.46
N HIS A 6 -2.22 -14.51 22.16
CA HIS A 6 -3.07 -15.61 21.71
C HIS A 6 -4.45 -15.52 22.36
N PHE A 7 -5.49 -15.64 21.55
CA PHE A 7 -6.87 -15.82 21.99
C PHE A 7 -7.34 -17.21 21.61
N THR A 8 -8.04 -17.87 22.52
CA THR A 8 -8.66 -19.17 22.25
C THR A 8 -9.75 -19.04 21.18
N GLU A 9 -10.10 -20.13 20.52
CA GLU A 9 -11.21 -20.12 19.53
C GLU A 9 -12.54 -19.73 20.20
N GLU A 10 -12.75 -20.10 21.46
CA GLU A 10 -13.91 -19.69 22.22
C GLU A 10 -13.95 -18.17 22.45
N GLN A 11 -12.82 -17.55 22.80
CA GLN A 11 -12.71 -16.09 22.93
C GLN A 11 -12.98 -15.39 21.60
N LYS A 12 -12.45 -15.89 20.50
CA LYS A 12 -12.71 -15.33 19.15
C LYS A 12 -14.18 -15.46 18.76
N GLN A 13 -14.80 -16.61 19.03
CA GLN A 13 -16.23 -16.83 18.77
C GLN A 13 -17.10 -15.90 19.63
N ARG A 14 -16.80 -15.77 20.93
CA ARG A 14 -17.49 -14.82 21.83
C ARG A 14 -17.36 -13.38 21.33
N ALA A 15 -16.16 -12.96 20.97
CA ALA A 15 -15.93 -11.62 20.40
C ALA A 15 -16.73 -11.39 19.12
N ASN A 16 -16.74 -12.36 18.20
CA ASN A 16 -17.50 -12.29 16.97
C ASN A 16 -19.03 -12.43 17.15
N SER A 17 -19.49 -12.91 18.30
CA SER A 17 -20.92 -12.99 18.62
C SER A 17 -21.48 -11.73 19.25
N VAL A 18 -20.65 -10.75 19.58
CA VAL A 18 -21.09 -9.47 20.17
C VAL A 18 -22.02 -8.75 19.20
N ASP A 19 -23.17 -8.32 19.68
CA ASP A 19 -24.10 -7.51 18.93
C ASP A 19 -23.46 -6.13 18.65
N LEU A 20 -23.20 -5.84 17.39
CA LEU A 20 -22.56 -4.60 16.97
C LEU A 20 -23.47 -3.37 17.15
N VAL A 21 -24.78 -3.57 17.14
CA VAL A 21 -25.72 -2.47 17.38
C VAL A 21 -25.60 -1.99 18.83
N ASP A 22 -25.69 -2.91 19.78
CA ASP A 22 -25.57 -2.62 21.22
C ASP A 22 -24.17 -2.13 21.57
N PHE A 23 -23.14 -2.71 20.93
CA PHE A 23 -21.77 -2.27 21.11
C PHE A 23 -21.56 -0.82 20.66
N LEU A 24 -22.01 -0.47 19.47
CA LEU A 24 -21.83 0.87 18.88
C LEU A 24 -22.65 1.93 19.62
N GLU A 25 -23.87 1.62 20.03
CA GLU A 25 -24.69 2.54 20.84
C GLU A 25 -24.01 2.84 22.20
N ARG A 26 -23.41 1.84 22.86
CA ARG A 26 -22.61 2.02 24.08
C ARG A 26 -21.33 2.83 23.85
N GLN A 27 -20.76 2.80 22.65
CA GLN A 27 -19.62 3.63 22.27
C GLN A 27 -20.03 5.08 21.87
N GLY A 28 -21.32 5.39 21.91
CA GLY A 28 -21.84 6.72 21.53
C GLY A 28 -22.02 6.91 20.02
N GLU A 29 -21.92 5.85 19.22
CA GLU A 29 -22.17 5.93 17.78
C GLU A 29 -23.66 6.06 17.51
N LYS A 30 -24.02 7.01 16.63
CA LYS A 30 -25.40 7.22 16.22
C LYS A 30 -25.76 6.27 15.09
N LEU A 31 -26.80 5.45 15.33
CA LEU A 31 -27.33 4.51 14.35
C LEU A 31 -28.68 4.99 13.79
N LEU A 32 -28.85 4.88 12.48
CA LEU A 32 -30.08 5.23 11.77
C LEU A 32 -30.85 3.95 11.42
N ARG A 33 -32.20 3.97 11.59
CA ARG A 33 -33.05 2.83 11.21
C ARG A 33 -33.12 2.72 9.67
N SER A 34 -32.89 1.53 9.13
CA SER A 34 -33.01 1.21 7.71
C SER A 34 -33.71 -0.14 7.53
N GLY A 35 -35.03 -0.14 7.57
CA GLY A 35 -35.83 -1.38 7.52
C GLY A 35 -35.54 -2.30 8.71
N ARG A 36 -35.03 -3.52 8.43
CA ARG A 36 -34.65 -4.51 9.46
C ARG A 36 -33.20 -4.36 9.94
N GLU A 37 -32.45 -3.42 9.40
CA GLU A 37 -31.05 -3.18 9.67
C GLU A 37 -30.85 -1.77 10.25
N LYS A 38 -29.70 -1.52 10.83
CA LYS A 38 -29.29 -0.16 11.21
C LYS A 38 -28.11 0.29 10.34
N ARG A 39 -28.01 1.59 10.11
CA ARG A 39 -26.90 2.22 9.37
C ARG A 39 -26.13 3.13 10.28
N LEU A 40 -24.81 3.18 10.13
CA LEU A 40 -24.00 4.19 10.79
C LEU A 40 -24.40 5.58 10.30
N ALA A 41 -24.61 6.52 11.22
CA ALA A 41 -24.89 7.90 10.84
C ALA A 41 -23.68 8.60 10.23
N SER A 42 -22.48 8.21 10.68
CA SER A 42 -21.18 8.69 10.20
C SER A 42 -20.81 8.12 8.82
N ASP A 43 -21.35 6.95 8.46
CA ASP A 43 -21.12 6.32 7.16
C ASP A 43 -22.36 5.50 6.74
N ARG A 44 -23.22 6.11 5.91
CA ARG A 44 -24.49 5.49 5.49
C ARG A 44 -24.35 4.33 4.52
N SER A 45 -23.16 4.06 4.00
CA SER A 45 -22.90 2.89 3.16
C SER A 45 -22.93 1.61 3.98
N ILE A 46 -22.76 1.72 5.30
CA ILE A 46 -22.61 0.59 6.19
C ILE A 46 -23.91 0.24 6.86
N THR A 47 -24.33 -0.99 6.64
CA THR A 47 -25.45 -1.63 7.32
C THR A 47 -24.95 -2.60 8.38
N ILE A 48 -25.69 -2.63 9.51
CA ILE A 48 -25.38 -3.48 10.67
C ILE A 48 -26.65 -4.26 11.04
N ARG A 49 -26.46 -5.55 11.28
CA ARG A 49 -27.52 -6.45 11.73
C ARG A 49 -26.97 -7.46 12.74
N GLY A 50 -27.27 -7.26 14.02
CA GLY A 50 -26.70 -8.07 15.09
C GLY A 50 -25.16 -7.98 15.07
N ASN A 51 -24.47 -9.09 14.99
CA ASN A 51 -23.01 -9.17 14.95
C ASN A 51 -22.39 -9.05 13.54
N ARG A 52 -23.20 -8.76 12.52
CA ARG A 52 -22.76 -8.65 11.13
C ARG A 52 -22.83 -7.22 10.64
N TRP A 53 -21.90 -6.87 9.79
CA TRP A 53 -21.89 -5.62 9.06
C TRP A 53 -21.66 -5.85 7.57
N TYR A 54 -22.10 -4.89 6.76
CA TYR A 54 -21.88 -4.89 5.32
C TYR A 54 -21.75 -3.45 4.82
N ASP A 55 -20.67 -3.19 4.09
CA ASP A 55 -20.44 -1.93 3.40
C ASP A 55 -20.90 -2.05 1.93
N HIS A 56 -21.93 -1.30 1.58
CA HIS A 56 -22.50 -1.29 0.23
C HIS A 56 -21.59 -0.56 -0.79
N GLU A 57 -20.66 0.25 -0.32
CA GLU A 57 -19.72 0.97 -1.19
C GLU A 57 -18.55 0.06 -1.63
N THR A 58 -17.89 -0.58 -0.68
CA THR A 58 -16.77 -1.48 -0.95
C THR A 58 -17.19 -2.90 -1.29
N ARG A 59 -18.46 -3.27 -0.99
CA ARG A 59 -19.02 -4.62 -1.06
C ARG A 59 -18.32 -5.61 -0.14
N GLU A 60 -17.77 -5.11 0.94
CA GLU A 60 -17.12 -5.91 1.97
C GLU A 60 -18.05 -6.03 3.17
N GLY A 61 -17.90 -7.10 3.92
CA GLY A 61 -18.66 -7.35 5.13
C GLY A 61 -17.97 -8.38 6.00
N GLY A 62 -18.43 -8.51 7.23
CA GLY A 62 -17.81 -9.42 8.18
C GLY A 62 -18.53 -9.49 9.51
N LEU A 63 -17.82 -9.94 10.53
CA LEU A 63 -18.27 -10.07 11.91
C LEU A 63 -17.71 -8.93 12.79
N ALA A 64 -17.97 -8.98 14.08
CA ALA A 64 -17.63 -7.90 15.00
C ALA A 64 -16.13 -7.60 15.07
N ILE A 65 -15.26 -8.61 15.02
CA ILE A 65 -13.80 -8.40 15.02
C ILE A 65 -13.37 -7.64 13.75
N ASP A 66 -13.84 -8.09 12.57
CA ASP A 66 -13.53 -7.45 11.29
C ASP A 66 -14.02 -6.00 11.28
N PHE A 67 -15.18 -5.74 11.89
CA PHE A 67 -15.72 -4.39 12.04
C PHE A 67 -14.75 -3.51 12.81
N LEU A 68 -14.27 -3.94 13.97
CA LEU A 68 -13.37 -3.13 14.79
C LEU A 68 -12.00 -2.92 14.12
N GLN A 69 -11.49 -3.90 13.41
CA GLN A 69 -10.25 -3.75 12.64
C GLN A 69 -10.41 -2.75 11.50
N ASN A 70 -11.51 -2.85 10.74
CA ASN A 70 -11.73 -2.00 9.56
C ASN A 70 -12.17 -0.57 9.93
N PHE A 71 -13.01 -0.43 10.97
CA PHE A 71 -13.64 0.86 11.32
C PHE A 71 -12.87 1.65 12.37
N TYR A 72 -12.31 0.99 13.37
CA TYR A 72 -11.54 1.64 14.41
C TYR A 72 -10.03 1.52 14.20
N GLY A 73 -9.57 0.80 13.12
CA GLY A 73 -8.15 0.61 12.84
C GLY A 73 -7.41 -0.17 13.92
N LEU A 74 -8.13 -0.97 14.71
CA LEU A 74 -7.54 -1.73 15.81
C LEU A 74 -6.74 -2.93 15.29
N SER A 75 -5.68 -3.30 16.00
CA SER A 75 -5.05 -4.60 15.79
C SER A 75 -6.02 -5.72 16.17
N PHE A 76 -5.80 -6.93 15.64
CA PHE A 76 -6.63 -8.08 16.01
C PHE A 76 -6.71 -8.30 17.54
N PRO A 77 -5.59 -8.27 18.29
CA PRO A 77 -5.66 -8.39 19.75
C PRO A 77 -6.46 -7.29 20.42
N ASP A 78 -6.30 -6.04 19.99
CA ASP A 78 -7.01 -4.91 20.56
C ASP A 78 -8.52 -4.97 20.26
N ALA A 79 -8.87 -5.40 19.04
CA ALA A 79 -10.27 -5.60 18.64
C ALA A 79 -10.96 -6.67 19.49
N VAL A 80 -10.31 -7.84 19.68
CA VAL A 80 -10.86 -8.93 20.52
C VAL A 80 -10.98 -8.48 21.97
N THR A 81 -9.92 -7.88 22.54
CA THR A 81 -9.92 -7.37 23.92
C THR A 81 -11.05 -6.35 24.15
N ARG A 82 -11.26 -5.44 23.19
CA ARG A 82 -12.30 -4.40 23.29
C ARG A 82 -13.72 -4.97 23.22
N LEU A 83 -13.93 -5.97 22.35
CA LEU A 83 -15.22 -6.66 22.25
C LEU A 83 -15.54 -7.48 23.49
N LEU A 84 -14.54 -8.08 24.14
CA LEU A 84 -14.67 -8.85 25.37
C LEU A 84 -14.55 -8.00 26.65
N SER A 85 -14.76 -6.68 26.55
CA SER A 85 -14.77 -5.76 27.70
C SER A 85 -13.49 -5.75 28.52
N GLY A 86 -12.35 -5.95 27.88
CA GLY A 86 -11.02 -5.90 28.49
C GLY A 86 -10.42 -7.26 28.83
N GLU A 87 -11.09 -8.38 28.53
CA GLU A 87 -10.50 -9.72 28.67
C GLU A 87 -9.30 -9.83 27.71
N GLN A 88 -8.12 -10.06 28.29
CA GLN A 88 -6.87 -10.16 27.53
C GLN A 88 -6.57 -11.62 27.15
N GLY A 89 -5.97 -11.82 25.98
CA GLY A 89 -5.43 -13.12 25.60
C GLY A 89 -4.12 -13.44 26.32
N GLU A 90 -3.69 -14.68 26.28
CA GLU A 90 -2.40 -15.10 26.83
C GLU A 90 -1.23 -14.55 26.02
N ILE A 91 -0.22 -14.00 26.71
CA ILE A 91 1.04 -13.60 26.08
C ILE A 91 1.88 -14.85 25.89
N ILE A 92 1.96 -15.33 24.67
CA ILE A 92 2.81 -16.46 24.31
C ILE A 92 4.15 -15.92 23.80
N TYR A 93 5.23 -16.28 24.51
CA TYR A 93 6.58 -16.13 24.00
C TYR A 93 6.80 -17.21 22.94
N LYS A 94 6.99 -16.86 21.67
CA LYS A 94 7.25 -17.85 20.63
C LYS A 94 8.48 -18.71 20.99
N LYS A 95 8.26 -19.86 21.60
CA LYS A 95 8.97 -21.07 21.24
C LYS A 95 8.43 -21.46 19.87
N ALA A 96 9.32 -21.86 18.97
CA ALA A 96 8.90 -22.34 17.66
C ALA A 96 7.86 -23.45 17.82
N ASP A 97 6.59 -23.10 17.75
CA ASP A 97 5.50 -24.06 17.77
C ASP A 97 5.41 -24.72 16.41
N ILE A 98 5.66 -26.01 16.45
CA ILE A 98 5.19 -26.94 15.43
C ILE A 98 3.64 -26.82 15.45
N LYS A 99 3.10 -25.98 14.57
CA LYS A 99 1.68 -26.06 14.23
C LYS A 99 1.46 -27.46 13.68
N GLU A 100 0.51 -28.21 14.23
CA GLU A 100 -0.11 -29.32 13.51
C GLU A 100 -0.44 -28.79 12.11
N GLN A 101 0.30 -29.29 11.16
CA GLN A 101 0.15 -28.93 9.75
C GLN A 101 -1.19 -29.56 9.32
N GLU A 102 -2.21 -28.73 9.04
CA GLU A 102 -2.96 -29.03 7.82
C GLU A 102 -1.89 -29.31 6.76
N GLU A 103 -1.91 -30.50 6.16
CA GLU A 103 -0.91 -30.91 5.18
C GLU A 103 -0.82 -29.79 4.14
N ARG A 104 0.19 -28.93 4.25
CA ARG A 104 0.43 -27.91 3.25
C ARG A 104 0.72 -28.69 2.00
N LYS A 105 -0.16 -28.58 1.01
CA LYS A 105 0.07 -29.18 -0.31
C LYS A 105 1.49 -28.82 -0.71
N SER A 106 2.26 -29.83 -1.03
CA SER A 106 3.64 -29.64 -1.49
C SER A 106 3.64 -28.78 -2.76
N PHE A 107 4.61 -27.87 -2.87
CA PHE A 107 4.80 -27.13 -4.12
C PHE A 107 5.11 -28.09 -5.25
N VAL A 108 4.29 -28.05 -6.29
CA VAL A 108 4.43 -28.89 -7.48
C VAL A 108 4.40 -28.01 -8.72
N LEU A 109 5.43 -28.11 -9.55
CA LEU A 109 5.46 -27.40 -10.83
C LEU A 109 4.37 -27.92 -11.77
N PRO A 110 3.68 -27.05 -12.53
CA PRO A 110 2.79 -27.46 -13.61
C PRO A 110 3.50 -28.36 -14.62
N GLU A 111 2.77 -29.35 -15.14
CA GLU A 111 3.33 -30.26 -16.12
C GLU A 111 3.82 -29.50 -17.37
N LYS A 112 5.02 -29.84 -17.82
CA LYS A 112 5.64 -29.24 -18.99
C LYS A 112 5.02 -29.76 -20.27
N HIS A 113 4.57 -28.86 -21.14
CA HIS A 113 4.14 -29.21 -22.49
C HIS A 113 5.33 -29.71 -23.35
N SER A 114 5.04 -30.51 -24.37
CA SER A 114 6.06 -31.13 -25.27
C SER A 114 6.91 -30.09 -26.00
N ASP A 115 6.38 -28.90 -26.28
CA ASP A 115 7.09 -27.82 -26.94
C ASP A 115 6.72 -26.43 -26.35
N MET A 116 7.39 -25.40 -26.82
CA MET A 116 7.16 -24.00 -26.37
C MET A 116 6.73 -23.06 -27.50
N ARG A 117 6.24 -23.60 -28.62
CA ARG A 117 5.94 -22.79 -29.82
C ARG A 117 4.95 -21.66 -29.53
N ARG A 118 3.91 -21.93 -28.71
CA ARG A 118 2.90 -20.93 -28.37
C ARG A 118 3.47 -19.85 -27.46
N VAL A 119 4.29 -20.23 -26.47
CA VAL A 119 4.99 -19.27 -25.60
C VAL A 119 5.91 -18.38 -26.42
N PHE A 120 6.74 -18.94 -27.30
CA PHE A 120 7.59 -18.14 -28.19
C PHE A 120 6.77 -17.19 -29.08
N ALA A 121 5.70 -17.69 -29.70
CA ALA A 121 4.83 -16.88 -30.54
C ALA A 121 4.18 -15.72 -29.75
N TYR A 122 3.72 -16.00 -28.53
CA TYR A 122 3.14 -14.99 -27.64
C TYR A 122 4.15 -13.93 -27.23
N MET A 123 5.32 -14.36 -26.73
CA MET A 123 6.37 -13.46 -26.25
C MET A 123 6.90 -12.56 -27.37
N ILE A 124 7.17 -13.14 -28.55
CA ILE A 124 7.73 -12.39 -29.69
C ILE A 124 6.66 -11.48 -30.33
N LYS A 125 5.49 -12.05 -30.70
CA LYS A 125 4.51 -11.34 -31.51
C LYS A 125 3.62 -10.39 -30.72
N GLN A 126 3.30 -10.71 -29.45
CA GLN A 126 2.39 -9.90 -28.64
C GLN A 126 3.11 -9.06 -27.59
N ARG A 127 4.29 -9.50 -27.15
CA ARG A 127 5.07 -8.83 -26.10
C ARG A 127 6.36 -8.20 -26.62
N CYS A 128 6.72 -8.43 -27.88
CA CYS A 128 7.92 -7.89 -28.53
C CYS A 128 9.24 -8.28 -27.85
N ILE A 129 9.22 -9.32 -27.01
CA ILE A 129 10.39 -9.77 -26.27
C ILE A 129 11.35 -10.49 -27.24
N ASP A 130 12.63 -10.19 -27.12
CA ASP A 130 13.67 -10.75 -27.97
C ASP A 130 13.77 -12.28 -27.82
N ARG A 131 13.98 -12.94 -28.98
CA ARG A 131 14.04 -14.41 -29.05
C ARG A 131 15.19 -15.01 -28.24
N ASP A 132 16.34 -14.36 -28.24
CA ASP A 132 17.52 -14.90 -27.56
C ASP A 132 17.36 -14.80 -26.06
N ILE A 133 16.71 -13.75 -25.55
CA ILE A 133 16.33 -13.61 -24.13
C ILE A 133 15.37 -14.74 -23.73
N ILE A 134 14.31 -14.99 -24.52
CA ILE A 134 13.37 -16.08 -24.25
C ILE A 134 14.12 -17.42 -24.24
N SER A 135 14.98 -17.64 -25.25
CA SER A 135 15.78 -18.88 -25.39
C SER A 135 16.74 -19.11 -24.23
N PHE A 136 17.33 -18.04 -23.71
CA PHE A 136 18.20 -18.11 -22.54
C PHE A 136 17.46 -18.65 -21.32
N PHE A 137 16.33 -18.03 -20.94
CA PHE A 137 15.55 -18.46 -19.77
C PHE A 137 14.94 -19.85 -19.97
N ALA A 138 14.53 -20.20 -21.20
CA ALA A 138 14.03 -21.53 -21.52
C ALA A 138 15.12 -22.63 -21.39
N LYS A 139 16.33 -22.42 -21.91
CA LYS A 139 17.47 -23.33 -21.77
C LYS A 139 17.86 -23.56 -20.34
N ASN A 140 17.74 -22.52 -19.49
CA ASN A 140 18.02 -22.60 -18.07
C ASN A 140 16.84 -23.14 -17.23
N LYS A 141 15.82 -23.68 -17.85
CA LYS A 141 14.62 -24.27 -17.20
C LYS A 141 13.80 -23.27 -16.37
N MET A 142 14.06 -21.98 -16.54
CA MET A 142 13.39 -20.89 -15.82
C MET A 142 12.08 -20.45 -16.50
N LEU A 143 11.88 -20.83 -17.76
CA LEU A 143 10.68 -20.53 -18.54
C LEU A 143 10.28 -21.77 -19.36
N TYR A 144 9.02 -22.15 -19.29
CA TYR A 144 8.47 -23.23 -20.14
C TYR A 144 6.98 -23.04 -20.41
N GLU A 145 6.43 -23.84 -21.31
CA GLU A 145 4.99 -23.90 -21.62
C GLU A 145 4.34 -25.01 -20.79
N SER A 146 3.23 -24.71 -20.11
CA SER A 146 2.32 -25.72 -19.55
C SER A 146 1.00 -25.74 -20.32
N CYS A 147 0.34 -26.89 -20.36
CA CYS A 147 -0.98 -27.05 -20.92
C CYS A 147 -1.90 -27.72 -19.89
N GLU A 148 -3.03 -27.10 -19.62
CA GLU A 148 -4.05 -27.62 -18.71
C GLU A 148 -5.38 -27.74 -19.44
N LEU A 149 -6.11 -28.81 -19.17
CA LEU A 149 -7.46 -29.00 -19.70
C LEU A 149 -8.48 -28.26 -18.83
N SER A 150 -9.52 -27.69 -19.44
CA SER A 150 -10.69 -27.20 -18.73
C SER A 150 -11.35 -28.33 -17.92
N LYS A 151 -12.17 -27.95 -16.90
CA LYS A 151 -12.88 -28.94 -16.05
C LYS A 151 -13.72 -29.92 -16.86
N ASP A 152 -14.33 -29.46 -17.94
CA ASP A 152 -15.11 -30.24 -18.89
C ASP A 152 -14.27 -30.94 -19.99
N LYS A 153 -12.93 -30.80 -19.94
CA LYS A 153 -11.96 -31.34 -20.92
C LYS A 153 -12.16 -30.90 -22.36
N THR A 154 -12.93 -29.84 -22.59
CA THR A 154 -13.25 -29.36 -23.96
C THR A 154 -12.24 -28.36 -24.50
N LYS A 155 -11.45 -27.72 -23.60
CA LYS A 155 -10.51 -26.64 -23.96
C LYS A 155 -9.14 -26.87 -23.33
N GLU A 156 -8.11 -26.56 -24.10
CA GLU A 156 -6.72 -26.49 -23.61
C GLU A 156 -6.34 -25.05 -23.25
N TYR A 157 -5.75 -24.89 -22.06
CA TYR A 157 -5.21 -23.63 -21.59
C TYR A 157 -3.69 -23.70 -21.56
N HIS A 158 -3.07 -23.00 -22.51
CA HIS A 158 -1.62 -22.90 -22.58
C HIS A 158 -1.15 -21.69 -21.75
N ASN A 159 -0.09 -21.89 -20.97
CA ASN A 159 0.46 -20.86 -20.11
C ASN A 159 1.98 -20.81 -20.24
N ALA A 160 2.55 -19.62 -20.11
CA ALA A 160 3.95 -19.43 -19.80
C ALA A 160 4.15 -19.60 -18.30
N VAL A 161 5.09 -20.44 -17.89
CA VAL A 161 5.44 -20.70 -16.50
C VAL A 161 6.84 -20.17 -16.25
N PHE A 162 6.96 -19.22 -15.33
CA PHE A 162 8.20 -18.61 -14.89
C PHE A 162 8.60 -19.23 -13.56
N VAL A 163 9.76 -19.86 -13.48
CA VAL A 163 10.21 -20.63 -12.32
C VAL A 163 11.30 -19.88 -11.57
N GLY A 164 11.15 -19.82 -10.26
CA GLY A 164 12.18 -19.33 -9.34
C GLY A 164 12.79 -20.49 -8.56
N PHE A 165 14.11 -20.44 -8.38
CA PHE A 165 14.91 -21.47 -7.75
C PHE A 165 15.57 -20.98 -6.48
N ASP A 166 15.79 -21.89 -5.52
CA ASP A 166 16.64 -21.61 -4.37
C ASP A 166 18.14 -21.72 -4.73
N GLU A 167 19.00 -21.48 -3.76
CA GLU A 167 20.46 -21.51 -3.91
C GLU A 167 21.01 -22.89 -4.30
N ASN A 168 20.21 -23.95 -4.08
CA ASN A 168 20.55 -25.33 -4.42
C ASN A 168 20.04 -25.74 -5.81
N GLY A 169 19.42 -24.81 -6.53
CA GLY A 169 18.79 -25.11 -7.82
C GLY A 169 17.48 -25.88 -7.72
N THR A 170 16.84 -25.90 -6.55
CA THR A 170 15.53 -26.50 -6.36
C THR A 170 14.43 -25.48 -6.69
N PRO A 171 13.42 -25.81 -7.52
CA PRO A 171 12.32 -24.92 -7.79
C PRO A 171 11.46 -24.71 -6.53
N ARG A 172 11.24 -23.45 -6.15
CA ARG A 172 10.46 -23.07 -4.98
C ARG A 172 9.26 -22.19 -5.30
N HIS A 173 9.26 -21.57 -6.46
CA HIS A 173 8.21 -20.66 -6.88
C HIS A 173 7.92 -20.83 -8.36
N ALA A 174 6.68 -20.68 -8.76
CA ALA A 174 6.31 -20.57 -10.15
C ALA A 174 5.16 -19.56 -10.35
N HIS A 175 5.34 -18.67 -11.33
CA HIS A 175 4.31 -17.75 -11.79
C HIS A 175 3.76 -18.21 -13.12
N LYS A 176 2.44 -18.29 -13.24
CA LYS A 176 1.74 -18.77 -14.42
C LYS A 176 1.00 -17.63 -15.13
N GLN A 177 1.25 -17.44 -16.41
CA GLN A 177 0.63 -16.44 -17.27
C GLN A 177 -0.06 -17.08 -18.46
N GLY A 178 -1.38 -16.93 -18.58
CA GLY A 178 -2.14 -17.39 -19.74
C GLY A 178 -1.72 -16.68 -21.03
N ILE A 179 -1.49 -17.43 -22.11
CA ILE A 179 -0.98 -16.91 -23.38
C ILE A 179 -2.02 -16.86 -24.51
N TYR A 180 -3.29 -17.09 -24.18
CA TYR A 180 -4.37 -16.99 -25.15
C TYR A 180 -4.72 -15.54 -25.50
N THR A 181 -5.22 -15.31 -26.70
CA THR A 181 -5.42 -13.98 -27.28
C THR A 181 -6.78 -13.38 -26.99
N LYS A 182 -7.78 -14.17 -26.63
CA LYS A 182 -9.18 -13.74 -26.40
C LYS A 182 -9.60 -13.98 -24.96
N GLY A 183 -10.33 -13.04 -24.39
CA GLY A 183 -10.86 -13.12 -23.03
C GLY A 183 -9.90 -12.69 -21.93
N LYS A 184 -10.32 -12.86 -20.67
CA LYS A 184 -9.53 -12.49 -19.49
C LYS A 184 -8.39 -13.50 -19.30
N LYS A 185 -7.14 -13.03 -19.37
CA LYS A 185 -5.96 -13.88 -19.19
C LYS A 185 -5.77 -14.24 -17.72
N PHE A 186 -5.45 -15.50 -17.46
CA PHE A 186 -5.02 -15.92 -16.13
C PHE A 186 -3.62 -15.37 -15.83
N LYS A 187 -3.41 -14.88 -14.62
CA LYS A 187 -2.10 -14.46 -14.08
C LYS A 187 -2.10 -14.79 -12.58
N GLY A 188 -1.13 -15.55 -12.12
CA GLY A 188 -1.04 -15.88 -10.70
C GLY A 188 0.10 -16.83 -10.36
N ASN A 189 0.42 -16.90 -9.08
CA ASN A 189 1.41 -17.84 -8.55
C ASN A 189 0.81 -19.22 -8.36
N ILE A 190 1.61 -20.27 -8.53
CA ILE A 190 1.21 -21.65 -8.26
C ILE A 190 1.05 -21.84 -6.76
N GLU A 191 0.08 -22.66 -6.37
CA GLU A 191 -0.21 -22.99 -4.97
C GLU A 191 1.06 -23.47 -4.25
N SER A 192 1.26 -23.05 -3.03
CA SER A 192 2.44 -23.34 -2.20
C SER A 192 3.78 -22.83 -2.73
N SER A 193 3.77 -21.90 -3.70
CA SER A 193 4.99 -21.18 -4.10
C SER A 193 5.56 -20.38 -2.93
N ASP A 194 6.89 -20.44 -2.73
CA ASP A 194 7.59 -19.60 -1.78
C ASP A 194 7.90 -18.23 -2.41
N PRO A 195 7.28 -17.14 -1.96
CA PRO A 195 7.47 -15.82 -2.54
C PRO A 195 8.89 -15.26 -2.37
N CYS A 196 9.72 -15.85 -1.52
CA CYS A 196 11.12 -15.48 -1.36
C CYS A 196 11.96 -15.83 -2.61
N TYR A 197 11.55 -16.83 -3.36
CA TYR A 197 12.29 -17.37 -4.50
C TYR A 197 11.55 -17.14 -5.82
N SER A 198 11.00 -15.97 -6.03
CA SER A 198 10.32 -15.69 -7.28
C SER A 198 11.28 -15.62 -8.48
N PHE A 199 10.74 -15.49 -9.69
CA PHE A 199 11.52 -15.50 -10.93
C PHE A 199 12.64 -14.46 -10.91
N ASN A 200 13.90 -14.87 -11.02
CA ASN A 200 15.08 -14.02 -10.87
C ASN A 200 16.25 -14.46 -11.74
N TYR A 201 17.25 -13.59 -11.88
CA TYR A 201 18.55 -13.88 -12.47
C TYR A 201 19.63 -13.20 -11.63
N ILE A 202 20.71 -13.92 -11.34
CA ILE A 202 21.84 -13.44 -10.54
C ILE A 202 23.05 -13.19 -11.47
N GLY A 203 23.43 -11.94 -11.61
CA GLY A 203 24.61 -11.50 -12.35
C GLY A 203 25.84 -11.34 -11.46
N LYS A 204 26.86 -10.62 -11.97
CA LYS A 204 28.16 -10.42 -11.30
C LYS A 204 28.34 -9.04 -10.66
N SER A 205 27.54 -8.05 -11.05
CA SER A 205 27.60 -6.69 -10.52
C SER A 205 27.01 -6.58 -9.11
N ASN A 206 27.04 -5.39 -8.55
CA ASN A 206 26.41 -5.07 -7.27
C ASN A 206 24.98 -4.54 -7.40
N LYS A 207 24.41 -4.53 -8.62
CA LYS A 207 23.08 -3.99 -8.91
C LYS A 207 22.00 -5.06 -8.93
N LEU A 208 20.84 -4.73 -8.37
CA LEU A 208 19.62 -5.52 -8.41
C LEU A 208 18.47 -4.69 -9.00
N TYR A 209 17.96 -5.08 -10.16
CA TYR A 209 16.77 -4.49 -10.78
C TYR A 209 15.52 -5.26 -10.36
N ILE A 210 14.48 -4.55 -9.93
CA ILE A 210 13.30 -5.11 -9.28
C ILE A 210 12.05 -4.75 -10.09
N PHE A 211 11.29 -5.77 -10.52
CA PHE A 211 10.11 -5.65 -11.39
C PHE A 211 8.86 -6.25 -10.73
N GLU A 212 7.68 -5.79 -11.11
CA GLU A 212 6.42 -6.35 -10.62
C GLU A 212 6.11 -7.71 -11.24
N ALA A 213 6.30 -7.85 -12.56
CA ALA A 213 6.01 -9.09 -13.28
C ALA A 213 7.17 -9.60 -14.15
N PRO A 214 7.24 -10.94 -14.42
CA PRO A 214 8.30 -11.52 -15.26
C PRO A 214 8.34 -10.94 -16.68
N ILE A 215 7.18 -10.60 -17.25
CA ILE A 215 7.09 -9.99 -18.58
C ILE A 215 7.82 -8.64 -18.61
N ASP A 216 7.69 -7.82 -17.57
CA ASP A 216 8.32 -6.51 -17.47
C ASP A 216 9.84 -6.64 -17.33
N MET A 217 10.30 -7.60 -16.52
CA MET A 217 11.72 -7.95 -16.41
C MET A 217 12.31 -8.35 -17.78
N LEU A 218 11.65 -9.25 -18.52
CA LEU A 218 12.12 -9.69 -19.84
C LEU A 218 12.06 -8.56 -20.88
N SER A 219 11.05 -7.70 -20.79
CA SER A 219 10.91 -6.52 -21.66
C SER A 219 12.04 -5.54 -21.43
N PHE A 220 12.34 -5.23 -20.17
CA PHE A 220 13.47 -4.40 -19.78
C PHE A 220 14.80 -4.96 -20.31
N ILE A 221 15.07 -6.25 -20.09
CA ILE A 221 16.29 -6.92 -20.60
C ILE A 221 16.34 -6.84 -22.12
N THR A 222 15.21 -6.95 -22.83
CA THR A 222 15.14 -6.81 -24.28
C THR A 222 15.50 -5.39 -24.73
N MET A 223 15.06 -4.34 -24.02
CA MET A 223 15.40 -2.94 -24.34
C MET A 223 16.85 -2.60 -24.02
N TYR A 224 17.41 -3.22 -22.99
CA TYR A 224 18.75 -2.95 -22.49
C TYR A 224 19.65 -4.20 -22.56
N GLN A 225 19.73 -4.81 -23.77
CA GLN A 225 20.42 -6.09 -24.00
C GLN A 225 21.91 -6.08 -23.74
N ARG A 226 22.56 -4.93 -23.91
CA ARG A 226 24.03 -4.86 -23.78
C ARG A 226 24.47 -5.24 -22.38
N ASP A 227 25.26 -6.30 -22.27
CA ASP A 227 25.87 -6.78 -21.01
C ASP A 227 24.86 -7.09 -19.88
N TRP A 228 23.59 -7.34 -20.21
CA TRP A 228 22.53 -7.55 -19.22
C TRP A 228 22.88 -8.64 -18.20
N GLN A 229 23.61 -9.67 -18.58
CA GLN A 229 24.02 -10.77 -17.71
C GLN A 229 25.01 -10.34 -16.59
N GLN A 230 25.54 -9.11 -16.64
CA GLN A 230 26.35 -8.59 -15.55
C GLN A 230 25.50 -8.20 -14.34
N ASP A 231 24.29 -7.73 -14.54
CA ASP A 231 23.42 -7.25 -13.48
C ASP A 231 22.47 -8.36 -12.98
N SER A 232 21.88 -8.16 -11.81
CA SER A 232 20.90 -9.09 -11.23
C SER A 232 19.49 -8.51 -11.37
N TYR A 233 18.52 -9.41 -11.53
CA TYR A 233 17.13 -9.06 -11.79
C TYR A 233 16.20 -9.94 -10.95
N VAL A 234 15.11 -9.36 -10.44
CA VAL A 234 14.05 -10.10 -9.76
C VAL A 234 12.68 -9.58 -10.16
N SER A 235 11.78 -10.48 -10.47
CA SER A 235 10.36 -10.20 -10.58
C SER A 235 9.66 -10.62 -9.31
N LEU A 236 8.94 -9.70 -8.68
CA LEU A 236 8.21 -9.95 -7.44
C LEU A 236 7.03 -10.92 -7.63
N CYS A 237 6.55 -11.07 -8.86
CA CYS A 237 5.30 -11.78 -9.19
C CYS A 237 4.11 -11.30 -8.35
N GLY A 238 4.08 -9.98 -8.10
CA GLY A 238 3.15 -9.23 -7.26
C GLY A 238 3.81 -8.00 -6.69
N VAL A 239 3.41 -7.60 -5.47
CA VAL A 239 3.89 -6.38 -4.78
C VAL A 239 4.52 -6.65 -3.40
N SER A 240 4.95 -7.91 -3.15
CA SER A 240 5.61 -8.30 -1.89
C SER A 240 7.11 -8.04 -1.96
N GLU A 241 7.69 -7.55 -0.87
CA GLU A 241 9.12 -7.29 -0.72
C GLU A 241 9.98 -8.55 -0.53
N GLN A 242 9.38 -9.72 -0.32
CA GLN A 242 10.07 -10.93 0.14
C GLN A 242 11.18 -11.39 -0.81
N ALA A 243 10.92 -11.45 -2.13
CA ALA A 243 11.92 -11.86 -3.10
C ALA A 243 13.10 -10.88 -3.20
N MET A 244 12.81 -9.57 -3.17
CA MET A 244 13.84 -8.54 -3.13
C MET A 244 14.73 -8.69 -1.90
N LEU A 245 14.12 -8.82 -0.72
CA LEU A 245 14.86 -8.94 0.54
C LEU A 245 15.67 -10.23 0.60
N LYS A 246 15.12 -11.34 0.09
CA LYS A 246 15.83 -12.62 0.02
C LYS A 246 17.06 -12.56 -0.89
N MET A 247 16.94 -11.94 -2.06
CA MET A 247 18.08 -11.78 -2.96
C MET A 247 19.21 -10.92 -2.36
N LEU A 248 18.87 -9.87 -1.62
CA LEU A 248 19.84 -9.04 -0.91
C LEU A 248 20.50 -9.78 0.27
N GLU A 249 19.75 -10.67 0.94
CA GLU A 249 20.25 -11.51 2.03
C GLU A 249 21.27 -12.55 1.55
N ILE A 250 20.91 -13.32 0.49
CA ILE A 250 21.76 -14.40 0.00
C ILE A 250 22.95 -13.93 -0.85
N ASN A 251 22.89 -12.67 -1.32
CA ASN A 251 23.96 -12.04 -2.11
C ASN A 251 24.44 -10.74 -1.47
N PRO A 252 25.33 -10.77 -0.47
CA PRO A 252 25.81 -9.56 0.20
C PRO A 252 26.53 -8.56 -0.73
N ARG A 253 26.94 -9.00 -1.93
CA ARG A 253 27.51 -8.13 -2.97
C ARG A 253 26.47 -7.14 -3.51
N LEU A 254 25.19 -7.49 -3.51
CA LEU A 254 24.11 -6.64 -3.97
C LEU A 254 23.85 -5.53 -2.94
N ASN A 255 24.27 -4.32 -3.24
CA ASN A 255 24.15 -3.15 -2.36
C ASN A 255 23.53 -1.93 -3.05
N HIS A 256 23.11 -2.09 -4.31
CA HIS A 256 22.45 -1.07 -5.11
C HIS A 256 21.17 -1.64 -5.75
N ALA A 257 20.03 -1.31 -5.18
CA ALA A 257 18.72 -1.69 -5.68
C ALA A 257 18.17 -0.62 -6.65
N ILE A 258 17.57 -1.05 -7.76
CA ILE A 258 16.93 -0.18 -8.74
C ILE A 258 15.47 -0.62 -8.88
N LEU A 259 14.56 0.23 -8.44
CA LEU A 259 13.12 -0.05 -8.48
C LEU A 259 12.56 0.26 -9.86
N CYS A 260 12.19 -0.78 -10.59
CA CYS A 260 11.65 -0.76 -11.95
C CYS A 260 10.17 -1.20 -11.96
N LEU A 261 9.39 -0.79 -10.97
CA LEU A 261 7.99 -1.17 -10.81
C LEU A 261 7.08 -0.41 -11.79
N ASP A 262 5.85 -0.90 -11.94
CA ASP A 262 4.85 -0.34 -12.85
C ASP A 262 4.57 1.14 -12.57
N HIS A 263 4.23 1.90 -13.60
CA HIS A 263 3.88 3.32 -13.51
C HIS A 263 2.36 3.47 -13.39
N ASP A 264 1.79 2.74 -12.45
CA ASP A 264 0.40 2.86 -12.01
C ASP A 264 0.34 3.11 -10.49
N LYS A 265 -0.88 3.23 -9.95
CA LYS A 265 -1.07 3.51 -8.52
C LYS A 265 -0.35 2.51 -7.62
N ALA A 266 -0.46 1.22 -7.90
CA ALA A 266 0.10 0.15 -7.07
C ALA A 266 1.64 0.15 -7.12
N GLY A 267 2.22 0.26 -8.32
CA GLY A 267 3.67 0.31 -8.52
C GLY A 267 4.31 1.55 -7.90
N ILE A 268 3.65 2.72 -7.99
CA ILE A 268 4.13 3.97 -7.35
C ILE A 268 4.16 3.82 -5.83
N GLU A 269 3.06 3.35 -5.21
CA GLU A 269 2.98 3.15 -3.75
C GLU A 269 3.99 2.11 -3.27
N THR A 270 4.14 1.00 -4.02
CA THR A 270 5.10 -0.06 -3.71
C THR A 270 6.54 0.43 -3.82
N SER A 271 6.86 1.23 -4.86
CA SER A 271 8.18 1.84 -5.03
C SER A 271 8.57 2.74 -3.85
N GLU A 272 7.62 3.47 -3.28
CA GLU A 272 7.88 4.31 -2.10
C GLU A 272 8.11 3.48 -0.85
N LYS A 273 7.25 2.48 -0.61
CA LYS A 273 7.41 1.54 0.50
C LYS A 273 8.79 0.85 0.45
N PHE A 274 9.18 0.37 -0.72
CA PHE A 274 10.46 -0.32 -0.88
C PHE A 274 11.65 0.62 -0.73
N TYR A 275 11.54 1.85 -1.24
CA TYR A 275 12.57 2.87 -1.02
C TYR A 275 12.82 3.11 0.47
N ASP A 276 11.76 3.24 1.27
CA ASP A 276 11.87 3.45 2.71
C ASP A 276 12.47 2.23 3.42
N ILE A 277 12.07 0.99 3.04
CA ILE A 277 12.65 -0.26 3.57
C ILE A 277 14.15 -0.36 3.25
N LEU A 278 14.55 -0.10 2.01
CA LEU A 278 15.94 -0.20 1.57
C LEU A 278 16.82 0.88 2.22
N THR A 279 16.31 2.10 2.34
CA THR A 279 16.99 3.20 3.02
C THR A 279 17.22 2.89 4.50
N ALA A 280 16.22 2.32 5.19
CA ALA A 280 16.35 1.87 6.58
C ALA A 280 17.42 0.78 6.74
N LYS A 281 17.60 -0.05 5.72
CA LYS A 281 18.66 -1.09 5.64
C LYS A 281 20.02 -0.56 5.15
N LYS A 282 20.15 0.74 4.86
CA LYS A 282 21.34 1.40 4.31
C LYS A 282 21.77 0.82 2.95
N ILE A 283 20.84 0.35 2.15
CA ILE A 283 21.05 -0.11 0.78
C ILE A 283 20.78 1.08 -0.14
N ARG A 284 21.71 1.36 -1.05
CA ARG A 284 21.49 2.39 -2.08
C ARG A 284 20.29 2.00 -2.92
N CYS A 285 19.37 2.95 -3.12
CA CYS A 285 18.15 2.72 -3.86
C CYS A 285 17.89 3.84 -4.86
N ASP A 286 17.81 3.49 -6.13
CA ASP A 286 17.40 4.38 -7.20
C ASP A 286 16.05 3.91 -7.78
N LYS A 287 15.30 4.81 -8.43
CA LYS A 287 14.03 4.51 -9.12
C LYS A 287 14.23 4.71 -10.60
N PHE A 288 13.91 3.69 -11.39
CA PHE A 288 13.88 3.77 -12.84
C PHE A 288 12.48 3.38 -13.32
N LYS A 289 11.70 4.38 -13.72
CA LYS A 289 10.29 4.21 -14.07
C LYS A 289 10.12 4.00 -15.55
N PRO A 290 9.18 3.14 -16.00
CA PRO A 290 8.75 3.12 -17.39
C PRO A 290 8.05 4.45 -17.78
N GLN A 291 8.10 4.81 -19.05
CA GLN A 291 7.42 5.98 -19.58
C GLN A 291 5.91 5.74 -19.74
N TYR A 292 5.54 4.53 -20.12
CA TYR A 292 4.16 4.04 -20.17
C TYR A 292 3.78 3.31 -18.87
N LYS A 293 2.69 2.56 -18.89
CA LYS A 293 2.18 1.87 -17.69
C LYS A 293 3.19 0.90 -17.07
N ASP A 294 3.89 0.12 -17.91
CA ASP A 294 4.85 -0.89 -17.49
C ASP A 294 5.95 -1.06 -18.56
N TRP A 295 6.99 -1.83 -18.29
CA TRP A 295 8.11 -2.01 -19.20
C TRP A 295 7.74 -2.74 -20.50
N ASN A 296 6.70 -3.56 -20.48
CA ASN A 296 6.22 -4.17 -21.70
C ASN A 296 5.50 -3.17 -22.61
N GLU A 297 4.80 -2.20 -22.04
CA GLU A 297 4.19 -1.12 -22.82
C GLU A 297 5.26 -0.17 -23.40
N ASP A 298 6.37 0.10 -22.69
CA ASP A 298 7.52 0.83 -23.22
C ASP A 298 8.15 0.07 -24.40
N LEU A 299 8.36 -1.24 -24.26
CA LEU A 299 8.90 -2.07 -25.33
C LEU A 299 7.98 -2.08 -26.56
N LYS A 300 6.67 -2.23 -26.39
CA LYS A 300 5.69 -2.14 -27.48
C LYS A 300 5.73 -0.78 -28.19
N ALA A 301 5.81 0.31 -27.42
CA ALA A 301 5.92 1.66 -27.97
C ALA A 301 7.18 1.84 -28.81
N SER A 302 8.31 1.24 -28.45
CA SER A 302 9.54 1.25 -29.25
C SER A 302 9.39 0.58 -30.63
N PHE A 303 8.40 -0.33 -30.77
CA PHE A 303 8.01 -0.93 -32.05
C PHE A 303 6.83 -0.21 -32.72
N ASN A 304 6.48 1.01 -32.28
CA ASN A 304 5.33 1.79 -32.78
C ASN A 304 3.99 1.05 -32.62
N LEU A 305 3.86 0.17 -31.65
CA LEU A 305 2.59 -0.48 -31.31
C LEU A 305 1.82 0.35 -30.28
N PRO A 306 0.47 0.25 -30.24
CA PRO A 306 -0.32 0.91 -29.21
C PRO A 306 0.14 0.50 -27.82
N ALA A 307 0.40 1.49 -26.95
CA ALA A 307 0.87 1.30 -25.59
C ALA A 307 -0.07 2.00 -24.59
N ILE A 308 -0.25 1.39 -23.42
CA ILE A 308 -1.09 1.92 -22.34
C ILE A 308 -0.31 3.03 -21.63
N PRO A 309 -0.86 4.26 -21.52
CA PRO A 309 -0.16 5.36 -20.88
C PRO A 309 0.03 5.13 -19.37
N ALA A 310 1.05 5.78 -18.82
CA ALA A 310 1.28 5.81 -17.39
C ALA A 310 0.13 6.51 -16.64
N GLU A 311 -0.12 6.07 -15.43
CA GLU A 311 -1.15 6.64 -14.56
C GLU A 311 -0.56 7.73 -13.64
N LYS A 312 -1.28 8.84 -13.49
CA LYS A 312 -1.01 9.82 -12.43
C LYS A 312 -1.64 9.33 -11.13
N HIS A 313 -0.85 9.21 -10.07
CA HIS A 313 -1.37 8.79 -8.78
C HIS A 313 -2.32 9.86 -8.19
N PRO A 314 -3.60 9.56 -7.93
CA PRO A 314 -4.58 10.57 -7.53
C PRO A 314 -4.19 11.34 -6.28
N GLN A 315 -3.65 10.65 -5.26
CA GLN A 315 -3.26 11.30 -4.00
C GLN A 315 -2.08 12.25 -4.18
N TYR A 316 -1.14 11.97 -5.10
CA TYR A 316 -0.03 12.88 -5.37
C TYR A 316 -0.47 14.10 -6.16
N THR A 317 -1.39 13.93 -7.11
CA THR A 317 -2.00 15.07 -7.81
C THR A 317 -2.72 16.01 -6.84
N LEU A 318 -3.46 15.44 -5.89
CA LEU A 318 -4.12 16.23 -4.83
C LEU A 318 -3.12 16.87 -3.87
N ARG A 319 -2.08 16.14 -3.45
CA ARG A 319 -1.00 16.68 -2.61
C ARG A 319 -0.39 17.93 -3.24
N ASP A 320 -0.04 17.86 -4.51
CA ASP A 320 0.62 18.97 -5.21
C ASP A 320 -0.25 20.22 -5.20
N LYS A 321 -1.55 20.09 -5.47
CA LYS A 321 -2.54 21.16 -5.39
C LYS A 321 -2.68 21.71 -3.96
N ILE A 322 -2.95 20.82 -3.00
CA ILE A 322 -3.27 21.22 -1.61
C ILE A 322 -2.04 21.82 -0.92
N CYS A 323 -0.84 21.30 -1.16
CA CYS A 323 0.38 21.91 -0.62
C CYS A 323 0.59 23.33 -1.13
N SER A 324 0.34 23.60 -2.41
CA SER A 324 0.40 24.97 -2.96
C SER A 324 -0.55 25.91 -2.21
N GLU A 325 -1.81 25.49 -2.01
CA GLU A 325 -2.81 26.28 -1.27
C GLU A 325 -2.41 26.50 0.21
N ILE A 326 -1.84 25.49 0.87
CA ILE A 326 -1.33 25.63 2.25
C ILE A 326 -0.14 26.62 2.28
N TYR A 327 0.74 26.62 1.28
CA TYR A 327 1.90 27.52 1.24
C TYR A 327 1.48 28.97 1.03
N GLU A 328 0.48 29.24 0.21
CA GLU A 328 -0.13 30.57 0.08
C GLU A 328 -0.66 31.04 1.43
N LEU A 329 -1.41 30.19 2.16
CA LEU A 329 -1.91 30.51 3.49
C LEU A 329 -0.80 30.79 4.51
N THR A 330 0.35 30.10 4.48
CA THR A 330 1.48 30.39 5.37
C THR A 330 2.02 31.78 5.13
N SER A 331 2.07 32.25 3.89
CA SER A 331 2.51 33.59 3.52
C SER A 331 1.52 34.66 4.00
N GLU A 332 0.22 34.44 3.86
CA GLU A 332 -0.84 35.34 4.32
C GLU A 332 -0.89 35.46 5.84
N PHE A 333 -0.62 34.38 6.56
CA PHE A 333 -0.76 34.33 8.03
C PHE A 333 0.51 34.67 8.80
N ASN A 334 1.65 34.81 8.14
CA ASN A 334 2.96 35.01 8.79
C ASN A 334 3.00 36.23 9.74
N ASN A 335 2.19 37.27 9.49
CA ASN A 335 2.09 38.47 10.28
C ASN A 335 0.90 38.50 11.28
N LYS A 336 0.14 37.41 11.40
CA LYS A 336 -1.04 37.31 12.26
C LYS A 336 -0.71 36.61 13.58
N ASP A 337 -1.49 36.87 14.62
CA ASP A 337 -1.38 36.19 15.91
C ASP A 337 -1.63 34.68 15.74
N ASN A 338 -0.54 33.90 15.77
CA ASN A 338 -0.55 32.46 15.66
C ASN A 338 -0.35 31.86 17.06
N SER A 339 -1.41 31.37 17.66
CA SER A 339 -1.40 30.80 19.01
C SER A 339 -1.99 29.40 19.05
N LEU A 340 -1.61 28.61 20.06
CA LEU A 340 -2.21 27.32 20.36
C LEU A 340 -3.73 27.40 20.54
N SER A 341 -4.21 28.50 21.15
CA SER A 341 -5.64 28.79 21.32
C SER A 341 -6.37 28.80 19.97
N LYS A 342 -5.76 29.44 18.97
CA LYS A 342 -6.31 29.49 17.60
C LYS A 342 -6.35 28.15 16.94
N LEU A 343 -5.30 27.32 17.10
CA LEU A 343 -5.30 25.96 16.61
C LEU A 343 -6.41 25.10 17.25
N ASN A 344 -6.57 25.19 18.56
CA ASN A 344 -7.64 24.48 19.27
C ASN A 344 -9.03 24.91 18.79
N ASN A 345 -9.24 26.21 18.56
CA ASN A 345 -10.50 26.73 18.04
C ASN A 345 -10.79 26.27 16.63
N LEU A 346 -9.79 26.21 15.74
CA LEU A 346 -9.94 25.66 14.39
C LEU A 346 -10.30 24.16 14.44
N PHE A 347 -9.59 23.39 15.25
CA PHE A 347 -9.87 21.97 15.38
C PHE A 347 -11.28 21.69 15.97
N TYR A 348 -11.71 22.50 16.94
CA TYR A 348 -13.09 22.39 17.47
C TYR A 348 -14.13 22.63 16.37
N LYS A 349 -13.91 23.64 15.51
CA LYS A 349 -14.78 23.91 14.37
C LYS A 349 -14.87 22.73 13.39
N CYS A 350 -13.80 21.95 13.17
CA CYS A 350 -13.85 20.75 12.34
C CYS A 350 -14.95 19.74 12.76
N LYS A 351 -15.26 19.67 14.06
CA LYS A 351 -16.25 18.72 14.59
C LYS A 351 -17.71 19.12 14.31
N THR A 352 -17.97 20.38 13.97
CA THR A 352 -19.30 20.95 13.83
C THR A 352 -19.59 21.51 12.43
N SER A 353 -18.63 21.42 11.52
CA SER A 353 -18.69 22.04 10.19
C SER A 353 -19.12 21.04 9.09
N THR A 354 -19.55 21.56 7.93
CA THR A 354 -19.80 20.75 6.73
C THR A 354 -18.47 20.24 6.14
N VAL A 355 -18.53 19.28 5.22
CA VAL A 355 -17.33 18.66 4.63
C VAL A 355 -16.45 19.69 3.92
N GLU A 356 -17.07 20.61 3.14
CA GLU A 356 -16.35 21.68 2.44
C GLU A 356 -15.65 22.65 3.42
N GLN A 357 -16.34 23.00 4.51
CA GLN A 357 -15.76 23.85 5.57
C GLN A 357 -14.61 23.15 6.30
N ILE A 358 -14.70 21.83 6.50
CA ILE A 358 -13.63 21.05 7.14
C ILE A 358 -12.35 21.09 6.31
N VAL A 359 -12.43 20.99 4.98
CA VAL A 359 -11.24 21.09 4.11
C VAL A 359 -10.53 22.43 4.31
N GLU A 360 -11.27 23.52 4.29
CA GLU A 360 -10.68 24.87 4.47
C GLU A 360 -10.10 25.06 5.87
N ILE A 361 -10.78 24.58 6.91
CA ILE A 361 -10.27 24.63 8.28
C ILE A 361 -8.98 23.78 8.42
N LEU A 362 -8.91 22.61 7.79
CA LEU A 362 -7.73 21.77 7.84
C LEU A 362 -6.54 22.38 7.11
N LYS A 363 -6.76 23.10 5.99
CA LYS A 363 -5.68 23.89 5.33
C LYS A 363 -5.13 24.95 6.26
N GLN A 364 -6.01 25.73 6.90
CA GLN A 364 -5.62 26.73 7.89
C GLN A 364 -4.88 26.08 9.07
N LEU A 365 -5.38 24.96 9.59
CA LEU A 365 -4.76 24.20 10.68
C LEU A 365 -3.34 23.75 10.30
N SER A 366 -3.16 23.25 9.07
CA SER A 366 -1.85 22.86 8.55
C SER A 366 -0.90 24.05 8.46
N ALA A 367 -1.33 25.17 7.85
CA ALA A 367 -0.53 26.38 7.70
C ALA A 367 -0.10 26.97 9.04
N PHE A 368 -1.03 27.13 9.99
CA PHE A 368 -0.70 27.64 11.33
C PHE A 368 0.24 26.69 12.09
N SER A 369 0.08 25.38 11.94
CA SER A 369 0.98 24.41 12.57
C SER A 369 2.41 24.54 12.06
N LEU A 370 2.61 24.78 10.76
CA LEU A 370 3.95 25.02 10.19
C LEU A 370 4.59 26.30 10.75
N LEU A 371 3.82 27.39 10.85
CA LEU A 371 4.31 28.64 11.40
C LEU A 371 4.66 28.53 12.90
N LEU A 372 3.88 27.79 13.67
CA LEU A 372 4.18 27.52 15.07
C LEU A 372 5.41 26.63 15.23
N ALA A 373 5.59 25.61 14.36
CA ALA A 373 6.78 24.76 14.34
C ALA A 373 8.04 25.61 14.04
N GLU A 374 7.98 26.50 13.04
CA GLU A 374 9.08 27.40 12.71
C GLU A 374 9.45 28.30 13.92
N ARG A 375 8.46 28.87 14.59
CA ARG A 375 8.68 29.70 15.79
C ARG A 375 9.39 28.91 16.89
N GLU A 376 8.96 27.70 17.19
CA GLU A 376 9.59 26.86 18.21
C GLU A 376 11.04 26.51 17.83
N TYR A 377 11.30 26.18 16.55
CA TYR A 377 12.67 25.92 16.07
C TYR A 377 13.56 27.18 16.18
N LYS A 378 13.06 28.33 15.77
CA LYS A 378 13.81 29.62 15.90
C LYS A 378 14.18 29.95 17.35
N GLN A 379 13.26 29.72 18.31
CA GLN A 379 13.52 29.92 19.74
C GLN A 379 14.64 29.02 20.31
N MET A 380 14.90 27.88 19.65
CA MET A 380 15.98 26.99 20.03
C MET A 380 17.29 27.24 19.27
N GLY A 381 17.40 28.32 18.49
CA GLY A 381 18.54 28.57 17.62
C GLY A 381 18.64 27.63 16.40
N GLY A 382 17.55 26.90 16.08
CA GLY A 382 17.46 26.03 14.91
C GLY A 382 17.36 26.81 13.61
N ARG A 383 17.79 26.21 12.51
CA ARG A 383 17.81 26.80 11.15
C ARG A 383 16.62 26.35 10.28
N GLN A 384 15.61 25.72 10.89
CA GLN A 384 14.42 25.26 10.16
C GLN A 384 13.50 26.46 9.91
N ASP A 385 13.55 26.99 8.71
CA ASP A 385 12.64 28.02 8.19
C ASP A 385 11.35 27.42 7.63
N ILE A 386 10.42 28.27 7.27
CA ILE A 386 9.13 27.85 6.74
C ILE A 386 9.26 27.04 5.44
N ASP A 387 10.22 27.39 4.57
CA ASP A 387 10.45 26.69 3.31
C ASP A 387 10.92 25.24 3.56
N THR A 388 11.80 25.04 4.53
CA THR A 388 12.23 23.70 4.95
C THR A 388 11.05 22.89 5.50
N LEU A 389 10.18 23.49 6.29
CA LEU A 389 9.01 22.80 6.86
C LEU A 389 7.95 22.48 5.78
N GLN A 390 7.75 23.37 4.83
CA GLN A 390 6.92 23.11 3.65
C GLN A 390 7.44 21.95 2.80
N GLN A 391 8.76 21.88 2.57
CA GLN A 391 9.38 20.74 1.88
C GLN A 391 9.19 19.45 2.68
N ARG A 392 9.32 19.48 4.02
CA ARG A 392 9.06 18.29 4.85
C ARG A 392 7.60 17.87 4.79
N LEU A 393 6.66 18.80 4.78
CA LEU A 393 5.24 18.50 4.58
C LEU A 393 5.01 17.79 3.26
N TYR A 394 5.56 18.30 2.17
CA TYR A 394 5.40 17.78 0.83
C TYR A 394 6.04 16.40 0.65
N TYR A 395 7.33 16.25 0.97
CA TYR A 395 8.05 14.99 0.78
C TYR A 395 7.74 13.95 1.86
N GLY A 396 7.25 14.36 3.03
CA GLY A 396 6.80 13.47 4.09
C GLY A 396 5.45 12.81 3.82
N PHE A 397 4.70 13.27 2.82
CA PHE A 397 3.47 12.60 2.42
C PHE A 397 3.76 11.33 1.64
N LYS A 398 3.23 10.20 2.13
CA LYS A 398 3.32 8.89 1.45
C LYS A 398 1.91 8.34 1.24
N ALA A 399 1.55 8.08 -0.02
CA ALA A 399 0.21 7.60 -0.35
C ALA A 399 -0.08 6.21 0.23
N TYR A 400 0.91 5.33 0.30
CA TYR A 400 0.76 3.99 0.85
C TYR A 400 0.45 3.99 2.36
N GLU A 401 0.86 5.05 3.10
CA GLU A 401 0.51 5.25 4.51
C GLU A 401 -0.86 5.90 4.69
N ASN A 402 -1.38 6.57 3.67
CA ASN A 402 -2.63 7.32 3.74
C ASN A 402 -3.85 6.47 3.35
N ARG A 403 -3.96 5.28 3.95
CA ARG A 403 -5.07 4.33 3.74
C ARG A 403 -6.08 4.33 4.89
N SER A 404 -5.78 5.05 5.97
CA SER A 404 -6.67 5.16 7.13
C SER A 404 -7.88 6.05 6.84
N ARG A 405 -8.93 5.88 7.67
CA ARG A 405 -10.16 6.68 7.55
C ARG A 405 -9.95 8.12 8.05
N LEU A 406 -10.78 9.03 7.56
CA LEU A 406 -10.80 10.44 7.94
C LEU A 406 -10.86 10.61 9.47
N ASN A 407 -11.78 9.92 10.14
CA ASN A 407 -11.96 10.03 11.60
C ASN A 407 -10.68 9.68 12.36
N SER A 408 -9.96 8.64 11.96
CA SER A 408 -8.66 8.28 12.54
C SER A 408 -7.62 9.40 12.41
N ARG A 409 -7.64 10.16 11.32
CA ARG A 409 -6.75 11.33 11.13
C ARG A 409 -7.15 12.48 12.01
N LEU A 410 -8.44 12.78 12.13
CA LEU A 410 -8.95 13.83 13.02
C LEU A 410 -8.70 13.49 14.51
N ASP A 411 -8.87 12.22 14.90
CA ASP A 411 -8.55 11.77 16.25
C ASP A 411 -7.06 11.94 16.56
N THR A 412 -6.18 11.62 15.62
CA THR A 412 -4.73 11.84 15.80
C THR A 412 -4.41 13.32 15.99
N ILE A 413 -4.99 14.21 15.18
CA ILE A 413 -4.80 15.67 15.35
C ILE A 413 -5.25 16.09 16.75
N GLY A 414 -6.41 15.62 17.22
CA GLY A 414 -6.90 15.90 18.56
C GLY A 414 -5.97 15.42 19.67
N GLN A 415 -5.39 14.24 19.53
CA GLN A 415 -4.40 13.69 20.47
C GLN A 415 -3.11 14.50 20.48
N GLU A 416 -2.62 14.94 19.33
CA GLU A 416 -1.43 15.78 19.22
C GLU A 416 -1.65 17.16 19.91
N LEU A 417 -2.80 17.78 19.71
CA LEU A 417 -3.17 19.02 20.40
C LEU A 417 -3.25 18.84 21.92
N LEU A 418 -3.79 17.71 22.39
CA LEU A 418 -3.81 17.37 23.82
C LEU A 418 -2.41 17.15 24.40
N LYS A 419 -1.46 16.61 23.63
CA LYS A 419 -0.05 16.51 24.06
C LYS A 419 0.54 17.90 24.29
N ILE A 420 0.35 18.83 23.38
CA ILE A 420 0.87 20.20 23.51
C ILE A 420 0.30 20.88 24.77
N SER A 421 -1.01 20.75 25.03
CA SER A 421 -1.63 21.37 26.18
C SER A 421 -1.12 20.83 27.54
N LYS A 422 -0.58 19.60 27.58
CA LYS A 422 0.07 19.03 28.76
C LYS A 422 1.49 19.59 29.02
N TYR A 423 2.14 20.17 28.01
CA TYR A 423 3.47 20.77 28.12
C TYR A 423 3.45 22.21 28.61
N GLN A 424 2.38 22.69 29.26
CA GLN A 424 2.30 24.03 29.82
C GLN A 424 3.26 24.17 31.03
N GLY A 425 4.49 24.63 30.75
CA GLY A 425 5.52 24.87 31.77
C GLY A 425 6.86 25.24 31.14
N ILE A 426 7.88 25.52 31.96
CA ILE A 426 9.24 25.83 31.50
C ILE A 426 9.82 24.53 30.93
N LEU A 427 9.96 24.48 29.59
CA LEU A 427 10.46 23.33 28.89
C LEU A 427 11.99 23.39 28.69
N SER A 428 12.66 22.25 28.86
CA SER A 428 14.02 22.03 28.37
C SER A 428 14.06 22.17 26.84
N GLU A 429 15.24 22.38 26.24
CA GLU A 429 15.40 22.43 24.78
C GLU A 429 14.87 21.17 24.09
N ALA A 430 15.06 19.99 24.69
CA ALA A 430 14.49 18.74 24.20
C ALA A 430 12.96 18.74 24.17
N GLY A 431 12.30 19.37 25.16
CA GLY A 431 10.85 19.53 25.20
C GLY A 431 10.33 20.46 24.10
N LYS A 432 11.02 21.57 23.82
CA LYS A 432 10.67 22.49 22.72
C LYS A 432 10.80 21.82 21.35
N THR A 433 11.85 21.03 21.13
CA THR A 433 12.02 20.23 19.90
C THR A 433 10.86 19.26 19.71
N ASN A 434 10.37 18.65 20.79
CA ASN A 434 9.22 17.75 20.72
C ASN A 434 7.94 18.50 20.34
N ILE A 435 7.72 19.72 20.85
CA ILE A 435 6.55 20.56 20.49
C ILE A 435 6.59 20.92 19.00
N ALA A 436 7.73 21.35 18.48
CA ALA A 436 7.87 21.66 17.06
C ALA A 436 7.52 20.45 16.18
N LYS A 437 7.99 19.25 16.53
CA LYS A 437 7.64 18.00 15.83
C LYS A 437 6.15 17.66 15.94
N ILE A 438 5.51 17.97 17.06
CA ILE A 438 4.05 17.77 17.21
C ILE A 438 3.30 18.70 16.25
N TYR A 439 3.72 19.97 16.11
CA TYR A 439 3.14 20.85 15.12
C TYR A 439 3.34 20.37 13.68
N GLU A 440 4.54 19.87 13.32
CA GLU A 440 4.77 19.21 12.02
C GLU A 440 3.84 18.01 11.82
N SER A 441 3.62 17.19 12.86
CA SER A 441 2.69 16.05 12.84
C SER A 441 1.25 16.49 12.56
N ILE A 442 0.78 17.55 13.24
CA ILE A 442 -0.56 18.12 13.02
C ILE A 442 -0.71 18.58 11.55
N ALA A 443 0.30 19.28 11.00
CA ALA A 443 0.28 19.71 9.61
C ALA A 443 0.18 18.51 8.64
N GLN A 444 0.97 17.45 8.87
CA GLN A 444 0.95 16.21 8.07
C GLN A 444 -0.40 15.49 8.14
N HIS A 445 -0.97 15.34 9.33
CA HIS A 445 -2.27 14.69 9.50
C HIS A 445 -3.41 15.49 8.88
N SER A 446 -3.33 16.83 8.92
CA SER A 446 -4.28 17.72 8.26
C SER A 446 -4.22 17.55 6.73
N LEU A 447 -3.03 17.53 6.12
CA LEU A 447 -2.85 17.26 4.70
C LEU A 447 -3.42 15.89 4.31
N LYS A 448 -3.09 14.85 5.10
CA LYS A 448 -3.57 13.48 4.86
C LYS A 448 -5.11 13.40 4.94
N ALA A 449 -5.73 14.11 5.87
CA ALA A 449 -7.19 14.19 6.03
C ALA A 449 -7.86 14.88 4.82
N ILE A 450 -7.33 16.03 4.38
CA ILE A 450 -7.84 16.77 3.21
C ILE A 450 -7.84 15.87 1.97
N ILE A 451 -6.72 15.18 1.71
CA ILE A 451 -6.60 14.29 0.55
C ILE A 451 -7.63 13.16 0.59
N LEU A 452 -7.93 12.61 1.78
CA LEU A 452 -8.97 11.57 1.92
C LEU A 452 -10.37 12.12 1.60
N ILE A 453 -10.70 13.34 2.07
CA ILE A 453 -11.98 14.00 1.79
C ILE A 453 -12.15 14.22 0.28
N GLU A 454 -11.17 14.87 -0.34
CA GLU A 454 -11.18 15.19 -1.78
C GLU A 454 -11.31 13.91 -2.65
N LEU A 455 -10.65 12.81 -2.26
CA LEU A 455 -10.80 11.53 -2.97
C LEU A 455 -12.20 10.94 -2.85
N GLN A 456 -12.83 11.07 -1.68
CA GLN A 456 -14.20 10.59 -1.48
C GLN A 456 -15.19 11.38 -2.33
N GLU A 457 -15.06 12.71 -2.36
CA GLU A 457 -15.90 13.58 -3.20
C GLU A 457 -15.73 13.27 -4.70
N GLN A 458 -14.48 13.09 -5.16
CA GLN A 458 -14.23 12.72 -6.56
C GLN A 458 -14.89 11.39 -6.95
N LYS A 459 -14.84 10.38 -6.07
CA LYS A 459 -15.51 9.10 -6.29
C LYS A 459 -17.04 9.25 -6.34
N GLN A 460 -17.63 10.05 -5.45
CA GLN A 460 -19.06 10.29 -5.44
C GLN A 460 -19.53 10.99 -6.72
N LYS A 461 -18.82 12.04 -7.17
CA LYS A 461 -19.11 12.73 -8.43
C LYS A 461 -19.01 11.79 -9.64
N GLN A 462 -17.98 10.94 -9.71
CA GLN A 462 -17.83 9.95 -10.78
C GLN A 462 -18.98 8.92 -10.78
N LYS A 463 -19.45 8.50 -9.61
CA LYS A 463 -20.57 7.58 -9.49
C LYS A 463 -21.87 8.19 -9.99
N GLN A 464 -22.16 9.45 -9.61
CA GLN A 464 -23.33 10.18 -10.08
C GLN A 464 -23.33 10.36 -11.62
N ILE A 465 -22.17 10.70 -12.21
CA ILE A 465 -22.05 10.84 -13.68
C ILE A 465 -22.33 9.50 -14.36
N LYS A 466 -21.82 8.38 -13.85
CA LYS A 466 -22.10 7.05 -14.42
C LYS A 466 -23.56 6.66 -14.33
N GLU A 467 -24.23 6.98 -13.24
CA GLU A 467 -25.66 6.70 -13.06
C GLU A 467 -26.52 7.52 -14.04
N ILE A 468 -26.17 8.78 -14.29
CA ILE A 468 -26.85 9.65 -15.28
C ILE A 468 -26.59 9.15 -16.71
N THR A 469 -25.42 8.62 -17.02
CA THR A 469 -25.07 8.14 -18.37
C THR A 469 -25.67 6.76 -18.70
N MET A 470 -26.15 6.02 -17.70
CA MET A 470 -26.81 4.72 -17.84
C MET A 470 -28.36 4.81 -17.89
N GLN A 471 -28.92 5.99 -17.67
CA GLN A 471 -30.34 6.33 -17.92
C GLN A 471 -30.52 6.87 -19.34
#